data_612b4039aeb17e1b8fa2d58238a8264a
#
_entry.id   612b4039aeb17e1b8fa2d58238a8264a
#
_cell.length_a   1.000
_cell.length_b   1.000
_cell.length_c   1.000
_cell.angle_alpha   90.00
_cell.angle_beta   90.00
_cell.angle_gamma   90.00
#
_symmetry.space_group_name_H-M   'P 1'
#
loop_
_entity.id
_entity.type
_entity.pdbx_description
1 polymer ?
#
loop_
_entity_poly.entity_id
_entity_poly.type
_entity_poly.pdbx_seq_one_letter_code
_entity_poly.pdbx_strand_id
1 'polypeptide(L)'
;MSWDEWIRGAEVEPSIYAGDFWRLGEQLEALLDAGARIFHIDVADGHFVDEITIGPIVIQSIARQVHEKDGVLDCHLMVAQPQRHLAHIRKAGGDSVTFHVEAEGEPAETVVQARDLGLGVGVAFNPETPVEQAASAAEGADLVLCMSIHPGLSGQDLMPEAFDRMAELRASLAADVSVQVDGGVHLENIAAVREAGADLLVSGSGIFWAEDPGAAYQELLATAVEAADMTTKGAR
;
A
#
# COMPACT_ATOMS: atom_id res chain seq x y z
N MET A 1 2.93 -15.44 8.48
CA MET A 1 3.09 -14.06 8.95
C MET A 1 1.86 -13.29 8.53
N SER A 2 1.38 -12.37 9.35
CA SER A 2 0.15 -11.60 9.14
C SER A 2 0.46 -10.11 9.19
N TRP A 3 -0.44 -9.27 8.74
CA TRP A 3 -0.30 -7.82 8.82
C TRP A 3 -0.02 -7.33 10.24
N ASP A 4 -0.60 -7.95 11.27
CA ASP A 4 -0.32 -7.63 12.69
C ASP A 4 1.16 -7.81 13.08
N GLU A 5 1.87 -8.72 12.40
CA GLU A 5 3.30 -8.93 12.64
C GLU A 5 4.18 -7.96 11.83
N TRP A 6 3.65 -7.45 10.70
CA TRP A 6 4.37 -6.55 9.82
C TRP A 6 4.30 -5.10 10.28
N ILE A 7 3.12 -4.66 10.75
CA ILE A 7 2.88 -3.28 11.22
C ILE A 7 3.42 -3.11 12.63
N ARG A 8 4.34 -2.16 12.82
CA ARG A 8 4.95 -1.84 14.12
C ARG A 8 4.58 -0.45 14.64
N GLY A 9 3.67 0.22 13.94
CA GLY A 9 3.24 1.60 14.21
C GLY A 9 2.83 2.26 12.92
N ALA A 10 3.27 3.49 12.64
CA ALA A 10 3.18 4.05 11.31
C ALA A 10 4.25 3.40 10.42
N GLU A 11 3.88 2.87 9.26
CA GLU A 11 4.80 2.28 8.29
C GLU A 11 4.76 3.09 7.00
N VAL A 12 5.94 3.37 6.44
CA VAL A 12 6.09 3.95 5.10
C VAL A 12 6.42 2.81 4.13
N GLU A 13 5.66 2.74 3.04
CA GLU A 13 5.79 1.70 2.03
C GLU A 13 6.33 2.28 0.72
N PRO A 14 7.60 2.02 0.37
CA PRO A 14 8.12 2.42 -0.93
C PRO A 14 7.35 1.74 -2.07
N SER A 15 6.63 2.53 -2.91
CA SER A 15 6.02 1.99 -4.15
C SER A 15 7.10 1.87 -5.22
N ILE A 16 7.46 0.64 -5.56
CA ILE A 16 8.56 0.35 -6.50
C ILE A 16 8.26 0.77 -7.94
N TYR A 17 7.00 1.05 -8.27
CA TYR A 17 6.61 1.53 -9.60
C TYR A 17 7.28 2.87 -9.97
N ALA A 18 7.59 3.71 -8.97
CA ALA A 18 8.31 4.97 -9.17
C ALA A 18 9.84 4.81 -9.28
N GLY A 19 10.37 3.59 -9.08
CA GLY A 19 11.80 3.31 -9.09
C GLY A 19 12.41 3.30 -10.49
N ASP A 20 13.74 3.39 -10.54
CA ASP A 20 14.53 3.15 -11.75
C ASP A 20 14.72 1.64 -11.95
N PHE A 21 13.95 1.05 -12.88
CA PHE A 21 13.99 -0.39 -13.13
C PHE A 21 15.35 -0.90 -13.62
N TRP A 22 16.20 -0.03 -14.18
CA TRP A 22 17.59 -0.40 -14.50
C TRP A 22 18.44 -0.63 -13.24
N ARG A 23 18.10 0.04 -12.14
CA ARG A 23 18.83 0.00 -10.87
C ARG A 23 17.98 -0.49 -9.69
N LEU A 24 16.86 -1.13 -9.98
CA LEU A 24 15.86 -1.49 -8.95
C LEU A 24 16.48 -2.30 -7.80
N GLY A 25 17.35 -3.27 -8.09
CA GLY A 25 18.02 -4.07 -7.06
C GLY A 25 18.88 -3.23 -6.11
N GLU A 26 19.64 -2.24 -6.62
CA GLU A 26 20.46 -1.33 -5.81
C GLU A 26 19.58 -0.42 -4.94
N GLN A 27 18.48 0.08 -5.50
CA GLN A 27 17.53 0.95 -4.77
C GLN A 27 16.82 0.17 -3.65
N LEU A 28 16.40 -1.08 -3.91
CA LEU A 28 15.80 -1.94 -2.89
C LEU A 28 16.79 -2.25 -1.77
N GLU A 29 18.06 -2.52 -2.09
CA GLU A 29 19.10 -2.77 -1.08
C GLU A 29 19.32 -1.53 -0.18
N ALA A 30 19.39 -0.34 -0.77
CA ALA A 30 19.51 0.91 -0.02
C ALA A 30 18.31 1.17 0.89
N LEU A 31 17.10 0.89 0.43
CA LEU A 31 15.86 1.02 1.22
C LEU A 31 15.79 0.00 2.35
N LEU A 32 16.13 -1.26 2.10
CA LEU A 32 16.21 -2.31 3.12
C LEU A 32 17.25 -1.96 4.19
N ASP A 33 18.43 -1.45 3.80
CA ASP A 33 19.48 -0.99 4.73
C ASP A 33 19.05 0.26 5.51
N ALA A 34 18.17 1.11 4.93
CA ALA A 34 17.54 2.25 5.61
C ALA A 34 16.43 1.83 6.57
N GLY A 35 16.01 0.55 6.57
CA GLY A 35 15.01 0.00 7.47
C GLY A 35 13.62 -0.20 6.85
N ALA A 36 13.46 0.01 5.54
CA ALA A 36 12.21 -0.30 4.85
C ALA A 36 11.92 -1.80 4.91
N ARG A 37 10.66 -2.15 5.16
CA ARG A 37 10.25 -3.55 5.34
C ARG A 37 9.09 -3.96 4.48
N ILE A 38 8.15 -3.09 4.20
CA ILE A 38 7.00 -3.36 3.34
C ILE A 38 7.21 -2.59 2.05
N PHE A 39 7.19 -3.29 0.92
CA PHE A 39 7.34 -2.70 -0.41
C PHE A 39 6.04 -2.84 -1.17
N HIS A 40 5.52 -1.73 -1.65
CA HIS A 40 4.28 -1.66 -2.41
C HIS A 40 4.51 -1.91 -3.90
N ILE A 41 3.70 -2.80 -4.48
CA ILE A 41 3.84 -3.28 -5.85
C ILE A 41 2.55 -2.99 -6.63
N ASP A 42 2.56 -1.98 -7.47
CA ASP A 42 1.41 -1.57 -8.29
C ASP A 42 1.28 -2.45 -9.55
N VAL A 43 0.35 -3.40 -9.52
CA VAL A 43 0.06 -4.31 -10.63
C VAL A 43 -1.17 -3.83 -11.39
N ALA A 44 -0.99 -3.42 -12.65
CA ALA A 44 -2.07 -2.94 -13.51
C ALA A 44 -2.12 -3.69 -14.84
N ASP A 45 -3.34 -3.93 -15.36
CA ASP A 45 -3.59 -4.81 -16.50
C ASP A 45 -3.98 -4.09 -17.81
N GLY A 46 -4.07 -2.75 -17.78
CA GLY A 46 -4.51 -1.98 -18.95
C GLY A 46 -6.01 -2.10 -19.26
N HIS A 47 -6.80 -2.62 -18.28
CA HIS A 47 -8.26 -2.77 -18.38
C HIS A 47 -8.97 -2.09 -17.24
N PHE A 48 -8.50 -2.29 -16.01
CA PHE A 48 -9.02 -1.60 -14.84
C PHE A 48 -8.57 -0.13 -14.81
N VAL A 49 -7.32 0.10 -15.17
CA VAL A 49 -6.73 1.40 -15.49
C VAL A 49 -6.10 1.33 -16.88
N ASP A 50 -5.83 2.47 -17.52
CA ASP A 50 -5.28 2.50 -18.88
C ASP A 50 -3.81 2.03 -18.93
N GLU A 51 -3.09 2.09 -17.81
CA GLU A 51 -1.69 1.71 -17.69
C GLU A 51 -1.51 0.20 -17.58
N ILE A 52 -0.42 -0.29 -18.18
CA ILE A 52 0.15 -1.62 -17.93
C ILE A 52 1.44 -1.38 -17.16
N THR A 53 1.49 -1.86 -15.92
CA THR A 53 2.65 -1.65 -15.05
C THR A 53 3.52 -2.91 -14.93
N ILE A 54 3.76 -3.34 -13.72
CA ILE A 54 4.58 -4.49 -13.37
C ILE A 54 3.69 -5.66 -12.92
N GLY A 55 4.28 -6.83 -12.74
CA GLY A 55 3.51 -8.00 -12.33
C GLY A 55 4.38 -9.13 -11.79
N PRO A 56 3.89 -10.38 -11.78
CA PRO A 56 4.54 -11.51 -11.13
C PRO A 56 6.01 -11.73 -11.49
N ILE A 57 6.44 -11.38 -12.71
CA ILE A 57 7.84 -11.55 -13.12
C ILE A 57 8.79 -10.60 -12.36
N VAL A 58 8.36 -9.37 -12.07
CA VAL A 58 9.15 -8.42 -11.27
C VAL A 58 9.14 -8.84 -9.81
N ILE A 59 7.96 -9.20 -9.26
CA ILE A 59 7.82 -9.75 -7.90
C ILE A 59 8.80 -10.91 -7.70
N GLN A 60 8.79 -11.88 -8.59
CA GLN A 60 9.67 -13.05 -8.52
C GLN A 60 11.16 -12.68 -8.55
N SER A 61 11.53 -11.61 -9.28
CA SER A 61 12.92 -11.20 -9.41
C SER A 61 13.48 -10.56 -8.13
N ILE A 62 12.63 -9.93 -7.32
CA ILE A 62 13.02 -9.20 -6.10
C ILE A 62 12.70 -9.95 -4.80
N ALA A 63 11.76 -10.89 -4.83
CA ALA A 63 11.22 -11.55 -3.64
C ALA A 63 12.31 -12.13 -2.72
N ARG A 64 13.30 -12.81 -3.29
CA ARG A 64 14.38 -13.39 -2.48
C ARG A 64 15.18 -12.33 -1.73
N GLN A 65 15.56 -11.23 -2.39
CA GLN A 65 16.34 -10.14 -1.79
C GLN A 65 15.57 -9.49 -0.64
N VAL A 66 14.27 -9.24 -0.84
CA VAL A 66 13.39 -8.63 0.16
C VAL A 66 13.19 -9.57 1.35
N HIS A 67 12.87 -10.83 1.11
CA HIS A 67 12.60 -11.82 2.17
C HIS A 67 13.85 -12.20 2.97
N GLU A 68 15.05 -12.22 2.37
CA GLU A 68 16.31 -12.47 3.09
C GLU A 68 16.62 -11.41 4.15
N LYS A 69 15.96 -10.23 4.08
CA LYS A 69 16.05 -9.14 5.05
C LYS A 69 14.74 -8.92 5.84
N ASP A 70 13.92 -9.96 5.97
CA ASP A 70 12.62 -9.92 6.66
C ASP A 70 11.65 -8.88 6.11
N GLY A 71 11.79 -8.52 4.84
CA GLY A 71 10.90 -7.62 4.12
C GLY A 71 9.67 -8.34 3.56
N VAL A 72 8.67 -7.58 3.16
CA VAL A 72 7.33 -8.00 2.72
C VAL A 72 6.99 -7.33 1.39
N LEU A 73 6.32 -8.06 0.50
CA LEU A 73 5.83 -7.58 -0.79
C LEU A 73 4.31 -7.46 -0.75
N ASP A 74 3.81 -6.23 -0.59
CA ASP A 74 2.39 -5.88 -0.67
C ASP A 74 2.00 -5.58 -2.12
N CYS A 75 1.08 -6.38 -2.69
CA CYS A 75 0.73 -6.32 -4.11
C CYS A 75 -0.63 -5.65 -4.30
N HIS A 76 -0.64 -4.42 -4.77
CA HIS A 76 -1.83 -3.66 -5.11
C HIS A 76 -2.30 -4.01 -6.53
N LEU A 77 -3.49 -4.60 -6.64
CA LEU A 77 -4.04 -5.13 -7.87
C LEU A 77 -5.05 -4.15 -8.50
N MET A 78 -4.59 -3.30 -9.37
CA MET A 78 -5.41 -2.45 -10.26
C MET A 78 -5.75 -3.25 -11.54
N VAL A 79 -6.51 -4.35 -11.36
CA VAL A 79 -6.82 -5.31 -12.42
C VAL A 79 -8.32 -5.61 -12.46
N ALA A 80 -8.87 -5.84 -13.66
CA ALA A 80 -10.29 -6.08 -13.82
C ALA A 80 -10.78 -7.35 -13.12
N GLN A 81 -9.97 -8.41 -13.07
CA GLN A 81 -10.32 -9.71 -12.50
C GLN A 81 -9.25 -10.20 -11.50
N PRO A 82 -9.22 -9.67 -10.26
CA PRO A 82 -8.15 -9.96 -9.28
C PRO A 82 -8.00 -11.45 -8.96
N GLN A 83 -9.10 -12.21 -8.90
CA GLN A 83 -9.10 -13.65 -8.58
C GLN A 83 -8.18 -14.47 -9.50
N ARG A 84 -8.01 -14.04 -10.76
CA ARG A 84 -7.13 -14.71 -11.74
C ARG A 84 -5.65 -14.56 -11.42
N HIS A 85 -5.29 -13.57 -10.61
CA HIS A 85 -3.89 -13.19 -10.34
C HIS A 85 -3.38 -13.69 -9.00
N LEU A 86 -4.25 -13.98 -8.02
CA LEU A 86 -3.90 -14.34 -6.65
C LEU A 86 -2.84 -15.46 -6.58
N ALA A 87 -3.10 -16.60 -7.25
CA ALA A 87 -2.18 -17.72 -7.26
C ALA A 87 -0.83 -17.40 -7.95
N HIS A 88 -0.84 -16.52 -8.96
CA HIS A 88 0.38 -16.10 -9.64
C HIS A 88 1.22 -15.16 -8.77
N ILE A 89 0.57 -14.22 -8.05
CA ILE A 89 1.22 -13.33 -7.07
C ILE A 89 1.85 -14.17 -5.96
N ARG A 90 1.07 -15.08 -5.34
CA ARG A 90 1.60 -15.95 -4.29
C ARG A 90 2.79 -16.79 -4.74
N LYS A 91 2.70 -17.37 -5.94
CA LYS A 91 3.78 -18.17 -6.53
C LYS A 91 5.04 -17.34 -6.81
N ALA A 92 4.87 -16.07 -7.16
CA ALA A 92 5.97 -15.14 -7.43
C ALA A 92 6.68 -14.65 -6.16
N GLY A 93 6.07 -14.85 -4.98
CA GLY A 93 6.61 -14.42 -3.69
C GLY A 93 5.94 -13.18 -3.11
N GLY A 94 4.77 -12.77 -3.63
CA GLY A 94 3.94 -11.76 -2.97
C GLY A 94 3.41 -12.30 -1.63
N ASP A 95 3.37 -11.45 -0.63
CA ASP A 95 2.96 -11.78 0.74
C ASP A 95 1.52 -11.35 1.03
N SER A 96 1.08 -10.26 0.40
CA SER A 96 -0.30 -9.76 0.46
C SER A 96 -0.80 -9.33 -0.90
N VAL A 97 -2.12 -9.19 -0.98
CA VAL A 97 -2.83 -8.61 -2.13
C VAL A 97 -3.86 -7.61 -1.63
N THR A 98 -3.88 -6.44 -2.27
CA THR A 98 -4.91 -5.42 -2.06
C THR A 98 -5.62 -5.22 -3.39
N PHE A 99 -6.93 -5.47 -3.46
CA PHE A 99 -7.72 -5.40 -4.69
C PHE A 99 -8.86 -4.40 -4.56
N HIS A 100 -9.29 -3.83 -5.67
CA HIS A 100 -10.33 -2.80 -5.72
C HIS A 100 -11.74 -3.37 -5.58
N VAL A 101 -12.61 -2.67 -4.82
CA VAL A 101 -14.04 -3.01 -4.72
C VAL A 101 -14.78 -2.83 -6.04
N GLU A 102 -14.22 -2.03 -6.95
CA GLU A 102 -14.75 -1.77 -8.28
C GLU A 102 -14.39 -2.85 -9.30
N ALA A 103 -13.51 -3.79 -8.92
CA ALA A 103 -13.12 -4.90 -9.80
C ALA A 103 -14.27 -5.90 -9.99
N GLU A 104 -14.16 -6.75 -11.01
CA GLU A 104 -15.16 -7.78 -11.29
C GLU A 104 -15.18 -8.87 -10.19
N GLY A 105 -16.35 -9.33 -9.83
CA GLY A 105 -16.59 -10.40 -8.85
C GLY A 105 -16.98 -9.89 -7.47
N GLU A 106 -17.26 -10.82 -6.56
CA GLU A 106 -17.68 -10.49 -5.20
C GLU A 106 -16.47 -10.32 -4.29
N PRO A 107 -16.28 -9.17 -3.61
CA PRO A 107 -15.14 -8.91 -2.74
C PRO A 107 -14.93 -10.01 -1.68
N ALA A 108 -15.99 -10.47 -1.02
CA ALA A 108 -15.92 -11.51 0.01
C ALA A 108 -15.35 -12.84 -0.53
N GLU A 109 -15.67 -13.22 -1.77
CA GLU A 109 -15.12 -14.43 -2.39
C GLU A 109 -13.61 -14.24 -2.69
N THR A 110 -13.20 -13.05 -3.11
CA THR A 110 -11.79 -12.72 -3.37
C THR A 110 -10.97 -12.75 -2.08
N VAL A 111 -11.51 -12.21 -0.98
CA VAL A 111 -10.90 -12.29 0.36
C VAL A 111 -10.66 -13.75 0.76
N VAL A 112 -11.70 -14.61 0.67
CA VAL A 112 -11.57 -16.03 1.02
C VAL A 112 -10.51 -16.73 0.15
N GLN A 113 -10.53 -16.51 -1.17
CA GLN A 113 -9.56 -17.13 -2.08
C GLN A 113 -8.11 -16.70 -1.79
N ALA A 114 -7.89 -15.41 -1.45
CA ALA A 114 -6.55 -14.92 -1.10
C ALA A 114 -6.07 -15.51 0.24
N ARG A 115 -6.96 -15.61 1.24
CA ARG A 115 -6.67 -16.27 2.53
C ARG A 115 -6.32 -17.77 2.36
N ASP A 116 -7.04 -18.49 1.53
CA ASP A 116 -6.78 -19.92 1.24
C ASP A 116 -5.39 -20.13 0.61
N LEU A 117 -4.86 -19.11 -0.08
CA LEU A 117 -3.50 -19.11 -0.61
C LEU A 117 -2.44 -18.67 0.42
N GLY A 118 -2.85 -18.29 1.63
CA GLY A 118 -1.96 -17.80 2.69
C GLY A 118 -1.42 -16.40 2.43
N LEU A 119 -2.19 -15.56 1.71
CA LEU A 119 -1.89 -14.14 1.49
C LEU A 119 -2.51 -13.27 2.59
N GLY A 120 -1.84 -12.17 2.96
CA GLY A 120 -2.48 -11.02 3.57
C GLY A 120 -3.46 -10.38 2.59
N VAL A 121 -4.52 -9.74 3.09
CA VAL A 121 -5.60 -9.24 2.23
C VAL A 121 -5.98 -7.81 2.55
N GLY A 122 -5.94 -6.95 1.56
CA GLY A 122 -6.48 -5.60 1.58
C GLY A 122 -7.59 -5.38 0.56
N VAL A 123 -8.42 -4.39 0.82
CA VAL A 123 -9.47 -3.92 -0.08
C VAL A 123 -9.19 -2.45 -0.41
N ALA A 124 -9.10 -2.12 -1.69
CA ALA A 124 -8.88 -0.76 -2.19
C ALA A 124 -10.17 -0.14 -2.73
N PHE A 125 -10.24 1.19 -2.75
CA PHE A 125 -11.33 1.91 -3.38
C PHE A 125 -10.89 3.25 -3.99
N ASN A 126 -11.49 3.57 -5.13
CA ASN A 126 -11.20 4.77 -5.90
C ASN A 126 -11.76 6.05 -5.24
N PRO A 127 -11.28 7.26 -5.63
CA PRO A 127 -11.76 8.53 -5.09
C PRO A 127 -13.28 8.73 -5.17
N GLU A 128 -13.94 8.22 -6.21
CA GLU A 128 -15.37 8.35 -6.44
C GLU A 128 -16.24 7.36 -5.66
N THR A 129 -15.62 6.29 -5.13
CA THR A 129 -16.36 5.23 -4.41
C THR A 129 -16.64 5.68 -2.98
N PRO A 130 -17.88 5.52 -2.49
CA PRO A 130 -18.21 5.84 -1.12
C PRO A 130 -17.42 5.01 -0.10
N VAL A 131 -17.01 5.65 1.01
CA VAL A 131 -16.25 5.00 2.09
C VAL A 131 -17.01 3.82 2.69
N GLU A 132 -18.33 3.93 2.84
CA GLU A 132 -19.17 2.87 3.39
C GLU A 132 -19.16 1.59 2.53
N GLN A 133 -19.02 1.73 1.20
CA GLN A 133 -18.89 0.59 0.30
C GLN A 133 -17.59 -0.16 0.56
N ALA A 134 -16.46 0.56 0.69
CA ALA A 134 -15.16 -0.03 0.99
C ALA A 134 -15.14 -0.67 2.37
N ALA A 135 -15.65 0.02 3.39
CA ALA A 135 -15.73 -0.50 4.75
C ALA A 135 -16.59 -1.79 4.83
N SER A 136 -17.69 -1.83 4.10
CA SER A 136 -18.55 -3.04 4.02
C SER A 136 -17.86 -4.20 3.31
N ALA A 137 -17.07 -3.93 2.27
CA ALA A 137 -16.33 -4.95 1.52
C ALA A 137 -15.11 -5.49 2.27
N ALA A 138 -14.67 -4.81 3.34
CA ALA A 138 -13.48 -5.16 4.12
C ALA A 138 -13.70 -6.28 5.14
N GLU A 139 -14.87 -6.91 5.18
CA GLU A 139 -15.11 -8.04 6.10
C GLU A 139 -14.09 -9.16 5.85
N GLY A 140 -13.28 -9.46 6.86
CA GLY A 140 -12.21 -10.45 6.79
C GLY A 140 -10.92 -9.98 6.11
N ALA A 141 -10.82 -8.71 5.70
CA ALA A 141 -9.57 -8.10 5.24
C ALA A 141 -8.73 -7.56 6.42
N ASP A 142 -7.43 -7.39 6.20
CA ASP A 142 -6.48 -6.83 7.19
C ASP A 142 -6.39 -5.32 7.10
N LEU A 143 -6.63 -4.77 5.92
CA LEU A 143 -6.52 -3.34 5.66
C LEU A 143 -7.52 -2.86 4.60
N VAL A 144 -7.76 -1.53 4.62
CA VAL A 144 -8.45 -0.83 3.54
C VAL A 144 -7.56 0.26 2.99
N LEU A 145 -7.29 0.20 1.69
CA LEU A 145 -6.50 1.18 0.95
C LEU A 145 -7.41 2.29 0.39
N CYS A 146 -7.24 3.49 0.91
CA CYS A 146 -7.86 4.71 0.38
C CYS A 146 -6.98 5.27 -0.75
N MET A 147 -7.46 5.22 -1.99
CA MET A 147 -6.79 5.94 -3.08
C MET A 147 -6.94 7.44 -2.87
N SER A 148 -5.82 8.13 -2.78
CA SER A 148 -5.74 9.60 -2.66
C SER A 148 -5.48 10.32 -3.98
N ILE A 149 -5.38 9.55 -5.06
CA ILE A 149 -5.30 9.97 -6.47
C ILE A 149 -6.13 9.02 -7.31
N HIS A 150 -6.37 9.34 -8.58
CA HIS A 150 -6.84 8.34 -9.53
C HIS A 150 -5.72 7.33 -9.80
N PRO A 151 -5.99 6.01 -9.68
CA PRO A 151 -4.96 5.00 -9.83
C PRO A 151 -4.38 4.98 -11.25
N GLY A 152 -3.11 4.52 -11.38
CA GLY A 152 -2.43 4.29 -12.65
C GLY A 152 -1.11 5.03 -12.82
N LEU A 153 -1.02 6.34 -12.51
CA LEU A 153 0.17 7.15 -12.77
C LEU A 153 0.79 7.70 -11.48
N SER A 154 2.11 7.51 -11.32
CA SER A 154 2.89 8.13 -10.25
C SER A 154 3.08 9.63 -10.46
N GLY A 155 3.31 10.38 -9.35
CA GLY A 155 3.68 11.81 -9.39
C GLY A 155 2.48 12.76 -9.47
N GLN A 156 1.27 12.28 -9.21
CA GLN A 156 0.09 13.13 -9.01
C GLN A 156 0.10 13.73 -7.59
N ASP A 157 -0.49 14.90 -7.43
CA ASP A 157 -0.71 15.51 -6.11
C ASP A 157 -1.86 14.79 -5.38
N LEU A 158 -1.73 14.61 -4.07
CA LEU A 158 -2.76 14.07 -3.21
C LEU A 158 -4.02 14.95 -3.25
N MET A 159 -5.16 14.36 -3.50
CA MET A 159 -6.46 15.04 -3.54
C MET A 159 -6.88 15.46 -2.12
N PRO A 160 -7.23 16.74 -1.87
CA PRO A 160 -7.56 17.22 -0.53
C PRO A 160 -8.70 16.44 0.16
N GLU A 161 -9.64 15.93 -0.62
CA GLU A 161 -10.78 15.14 -0.13
C GLU A 161 -10.35 13.81 0.49
N ALA A 162 -9.14 13.32 0.21
CA ALA A 162 -8.62 12.08 0.76
C ALA A 162 -8.45 12.14 2.28
N PHE A 163 -8.17 13.32 2.86
CA PHE A 163 -8.05 13.47 4.32
C PHE A 163 -9.38 13.16 5.03
N ASP A 164 -10.48 13.72 4.56
CA ASP A 164 -11.81 13.47 5.14
C ASP A 164 -12.20 12.00 4.95
N ARG A 165 -11.89 11.41 3.79
CA ARG A 165 -12.17 10.00 3.48
C ARG A 165 -11.39 9.03 4.37
N MET A 166 -10.10 9.31 4.66
CA MET A 166 -9.30 8.52 5.60
C MET A 166 -9.87 8.59 7.03
N ALA A 167 -10.24 9.80 7.49
CA ALA A 167 -10.84 9.99 8.81
C ALA A 167 -12.19 9.25 8.95
N GLU A 168 -13.04 9.33 7.94
CA GLU A 168 -14.31 8.60 7.87
C GLU A 168 -14.09 7.09 7.84
N LEU A 169 -13.13 6.62 7.04
CA LEU A 169 -12.75 5.22 6.95
C LEU A 169 -12.28 4.69 8.31
N ARG A 170 -11.34 5.41 8.96
CA ARG A 170 -10.86 5.02 10.30
C ARG A 170 -11.98 4.96 11.33
N ALA A 171 -12.96 5.85 11.26
CA ALA A 171 -14.11 5.85 12.15
C ALA A 171 -15.09 4.68 11.88
N SER A 172 -15.10 4.16 10.67
CA SER A 172 -16.02 3.09 10.22
C SER A 172 -15.46 1.68 10.40
N LEU A 173 -14.13 1.54 10.42
CA LEU A 173 -13.45 0.25 10.52
C LEU A 173 -13.25 -0.22 11.95
N ALA A 174 -13.19 -1.53 12.14
CA ALA A 174 -12.73 -2.15 13.38
C ALA A 174 -11.26 -1.74 13.69
N ALA A 175 -10.89 -1.79 14.95
CA ALA A 175 -9.57 -1.31 15.39
C ALA A 175 -8.40 -2.17 14.92
N ASP A 176 -8.67 -3.40 14.54
CA ASP A 176 -7.72 -4.38 13.99
C ASP A 176 -7.59 -4.34 12.46
N VAL A 177 -8.39 -3.49 11.79
CA VAL A 177 -8.27 -3.27 10.34
C VAL A 177 -7.49 -1.98 10.12
N SER A 178 -6.37 -2.04 9.41
CA SER A 178 -5.51 -0.88 9.13
C SER A 178 -6.05 -0.01 8.00
N VAL A 179 -5.75 1.29 8.06
CA VAL A 179 -5.98 2.21 6.95
C VAL A 179 -4.67 2.41 6.21
N GLN A 180 -4.66 2.06 4.93
CA GLN A 180 -3.57 2.33 4.01
C GLN A 180 -3.97 3.49 3.08
N VAL A 181 -3.01 4.30 2.65
CA VAL A 181 -3.21 5.37 1.68
C VAL A 181 -2.18 5.25 0.57
N ASP A 182 -2.61 5.42 -0.67
CA ASP A 182 -1.73 5.45 -1.84
C ASP A 182 -2.07 6.62 -2.77
N GLY A 183 -1.01 7.34 -3.16
CA GLY A 183 -1.05 8.44 -4.10
C GLY A 183 -0.65 9.80 -3.52
N GLY A 184 0.43 10.37 -4.05
CA GLY A 184 0.86 11.73 -3.73
C GLY A 184 1.31 11.95 -2.28
N VAL A 185 1.74 10.89 -1.58
CA VAL A 185 2.29 11.00 -0.23
C VAL A 185 3.76 11.42 -0.31
N HIS A 186 4.05 12.59 0.26
CA HIS A 186 5.36 13.25 0.28
C HIS A 186 5.66 13.82 1.67
N LEU A 187 6.88 14.30 1.88
CA LEU A 187 7.32 14.85 3.17
C LEU A 187 6.43 16.01 3.65
N GLU A 188 5.93 16.83 2.71
CA GLU A 188 5.12 18.00 3.02
C GLU A 188 3.73 17.66 3.57
N ASN A 189 3.21 16.47 3.30
CA ASN A 189 1.84 16.09 3.66
C ASN A 189 1.75 14.84 4.56
N ILE A 190 2.82 14.06 4.72
CA ILE A 190 2.78 12.75 5.41
C ILE A 190 2.31 12.87 6.88
N ALA A 191 2.64 13.95 7.58
CA ALA A 191 2.15 14.19 8.94
C ALA A 191 0.61 14.33 8.96
N ALA A 192 0.06 15.15 8.05
CA ALA A 192 -1.38 15.34 7.94
C ALA A 192 -2.11 14.04 7.49
N VAL A 193 -1.50 13.26 6.60
CA VAL A 193 -2.00 11.94 6.19
C VAL A 193 -2.08 10.99 7.40
N ARG A 194 -1.05 10.97 8.23
CA ARG A 194 -1.03 10.16 9.46
C ARG A 194 -2.08 10.63 10.48
N GLU A 195 -2.21 11.95 10.66
CA GLU A 195 -3.22 12.55 11.54
C GLU A 195 -4.65 12.26 11.07
N ALA A 196 -4.87 12.13 9.77
CA ALA A 196 -6.16 11.74 9.18
C ALA A 196 -6.51 10.25 9.42
N GLY A 197 -5.60 9.45 9.99
CA GLY A 197 -5.89 8.09 10.43
C GLY A 197 -5.26 6.97 9.61
N ALA A 198 -4.37 7.28 8.66
CA ALA A 198 -3.64 6.25 7.92
C ALA A 198 -2.54 5.61 8.78
N ASP A 199 -2.45 4.28 8.78
CA ASP A 199 -1.44 3.47 9.46
C ASP A 199 -0.27 3.13 8.52
N LEU A 200 -0.58 2.91 7.24
CA LEU A 200 0.28 2.49 6.16
C LEU A 200 0.31 3.57 5.07
N LEU A 201 1.49 4.09 4.76
CA LEU A 201 1.68 5.29 3.94
C LEU A 201 2.52 4.95 2.71
N VAL A 202 1.85 4.72 1.57
CA VAL A 202 2.54 4.40 0.32
C VAL A 202 3.15 5.65 -0.29
N SER A 203 4.46 5.65 -0.52
CA SER A 203 5.18 6.74 -1.15
C SER A 203 6.06 6.23 -2.28
N GLY A 204 5.79 6.69 -3.49
CA GLY A 204 6.58 6.37 -4.69
C GLY A 204 7.59 7.46 -5.01
N SER A 205 7.13 8.53 -5.69
CA SER A 205 7.95 9.66 -6.12
C SER A 205 8.65 10.38 -4.97
N GLY A 206 8.03 10.46 -3.79
CA GLY A 206 8.62 11.05 -2.59
C GLY A 206 9.90 10.34 -2.13
N ILE A 207 10.07 9.07 -2.49
CA ILE A 207 11.26 8.27 -2.16
C ILE A 207 12.17 8.12 -3.37
N PHE A 208 11.66 7.57 -4.47
CA PHE A 208 12.50 7.13 -5.58
C PHE A 208 13.04 8.25 -6.47
N TRP A 209 12.42 9.45 -6.44
CA TRP A 209 12.92 10.61 -7.20
C TRP A 209 13.88 11.49 -6.39
N ALA A 210 14.11 11.17 -5.12
CA ALA A 210 15.14 11.80 -4.30
C ALA A 210 16.54 11.38 -4.76
N GLU A 211 17.53 12.21 -4.48
CA GLU A 211 18.94 11.91 -4.76
C GLU A 211 19.42 10.68 -3.96
N ASP A 212 18.95 10.55 -2.72
CA ASP A 212 19.18 9.40 -1.83
C ASP A 212 17.81 8.84 -1.35
N PRO A 213 17.32 7.76 -1.98
CA PRO A 213 16.04 7.13 -1.60
C PRO A 213 16.02 6.62 -0.15
N GLY A 214 17.16 6.12 0.37
CA GLY A 214 17.27 5.64 1.74
C GLY A 214 17.09 6.75 2.76
N ALA A 215 17.74 7.90 2.54
CA ALA A 215 17.60 9.08 3.39
C ALA A 215 16.17 9.64 3.32
N ALA A 216 15.58 9.73 2.12
CA ALA A 216 14.21 10.20 1.95
C ALA A 216 13.19 9.30 2.67
N TYR A 217 13.37 7.97 2.59
CA TYR A 217 12.55 7.02 3.33
C TYR A 217 12.64 7.25 4.85
N GLN A 218 13.85 7.42 5.39
CA GLN A 218 14.05 7.64 6.84
C GLN A 218 13.41 8.94 7.31
N GLU A 219 13.48 10.00 6.52
CA GLU A 219 12.87 11.29 6.85
C GLU A 219 11.33 11.20 6.85
N LEU A 220 10.75 10.53 5.85
CA LEU A 220 9.31 10.26 5.78
C LEU A 220 8.85 9.44 6.99
N LEU A 221 9.54 8.34 7.31
CA LEU A 221 9.20 7.49 8.44
C LEU A 221 9.28 8.25 9.78
N ALA A 222 10.34 9.00 10.00
CA ALA A 222 10.51 9.80 11.22
C ALA A 222 9.35 10.79 11.38
N THR A 223 8.99 11.51 10.31
CA THR A 223 7.88 12.48 10.33
C THR A 223 6.53 11.79 10.62
N ALA A 224 6.27 10.63 10.02
CA ALA A 224 5.04 9.87 10.25
C ALA A 224 4.93 9.36 11.70
N VAL A 225 6.04 8.90 12.28
CA VAL A 225 6.09 8.42 13.67
C VAL A 225 5.89 9.57 14.66
N GLU A 226 6.51 10.74 14.44
CA GLU A 226 6.33 11.92 15.29
C GLU A 226 4.87 12.41 15.30
N ALA A 227 4.20 12.40 14.14
CA ALA A 227 2.79 12.75 14.03
C ALA A 227 1.88 11.79 14.84
N ALA A 228 2.16 10.48 14.81
CA ALA A 228 1.43 9.48 15.59
C ALA A 228 1.52 9.73 17.11
N ASP A 229 2.71 10.08 17.60
CA ASP A 229 2.96 10.36 19.02
C ASP A 229 2.21 11.62 19.51
N MET A 230 2.02 12.61 18.66
CA MET A 230 1.28 13.84 18.98
C MET A 230 -0.22 13.58 19.10
N THR A 231 -0.78 12.78 18.23
CA THR A 231 -2.20 12.40 18.25
C THR A 231 -2.56 11.63 19.53
N THR A 232 -1.69 10.72 19.96
CA THR A 232 -1.90 9.93 21.21
C THR A 232 -1.78 10.77 22.48
N LYS A 233 -1.00 11.84 22.48
CA LYS A 233 -0.83 12.76 23.63
C LYS A 233 -1.94 13.81 23.73
N GLY A 234 -2.55 14.20 22.62
CA GLY A 234 -3.67 15.16 22.58
C GLY A 234 -5.03 14.57 22.99
N ALA A 235 -5.15 13.23 23.00
CA ALA A 235 -6.37 12.50 23.35
C ALA A 235 -6.46 12.11 24.87
N ARG A 236 -5.47 12.54 25.67
CA ARG A 236 -5.45 12.37 27.14
C ARG A 236 -5.70 13.71 27.83
#